data_986b4f43840d0aae64d2d5eef8eba9be
#
_entry.id   986b4f43840d0aae64d2d5eef8eba9be
#
_cell.length_a   1.000
_cell.length_b   1.000
_cell.length_c   1.000
_cell.angle_alpha   90.00
_cell.angle_beta   90.00
_cell.angle_gamma   90.00
#
_symmetry.space_group_name_H-M   'P 1'
#
loop_
_entity.id
_entity.type
_entity.pdbx_description
1 polymer ?
#
loop_
_entity_poly.entity_id
_entity_poly.type
_entity_poly.pdbx_seq_one_letter_code
_entity_poly.pdbx_strand_id
1 'polypeptide(L)'
;YSSAASDVYKRQLLKCQWVKHLEIAVYQGDAYAKAFSGHTGQTISLGGYTADGDDASNDLEELLMDTQIAMNNIQPTLALFYTPKMKPSYLEKAAEVVRSGSGQPQFMNMNAAVARSLVRFASRGITLDEARTLPVIFGCVGTGIQGKGSYVTFEGQPNLAKLVEFAMYDGYDPHTRKQVFPNVKPAEECATFEELYDALLRHMDHAYDAQRKISDLGNSTREQIVPNIFRSCLLDGCIESGLCEEAGGPKYSQSLCITSTGIDAANSLYAIKHLIYDTKQLTWEQLKKALAANFEGYEDIQKLCFGAPKHGNDIEDVDQLTRRFFRDVERIYRSHGPDYFGYEAHMDPFSLSYHNYFAPMTGALPNGRQKGVALTDASVSAMPGTDVNGSTALIKSAAQAIDTVRNNCNHMNMKFLPSALEGPSGTRMLLNLIKTYFDLGGGHIQFNCVSSETLCDAQEHPQNYKNLVVRVAGFSSYFTRLYKGVQDEIIKRTEYQNV
;
A
#
# COMPACT_ATOMS: atom_id res chain seq x y z
N TYR A 1 15.32 11.73 -42.74
CA TYR A 1 14.08 11.25 -42.10
C TYR A 1 13.41 12.43 -41.42
N SER A 2 12.10 12.68 -41.69
CA SER A 2 11.40 13.72 -40.97
C SER A 2 11.21 13.30 -39.48
N SER A 3 11.30 14.23 -38.56
CA SER A 3 11.07 13.99 -37.15
C SER A 3 9.70 13.32 -36.89
N ALA A 4 8.66 13.72 -37.62
CA ALA A 4 7.32 13.14 -37.55
C ALA A 4 7.28 11.64 -37.90
N ALA A 5 7.99 11.20 -38.94
CA ALA A 5 8.07 9.77 -39.30
C ALA A 5 8.80 8.95 -38.22
N SER A 6 9.87 9.50 -37.67
CA SER A 6 10.58 8.90 -36.51
C SER A 6 9.66 8.73 -35.32
N ASP A 7 8.84 9.73 -34.99
CA ASP A 7 7.92 9.68 -33.84
C ASP A 7 6.78 8.67 -34.06
N VAL A 8 6.23 8.58 -35.26
CA VAL A 8 5.24 7.55 -35.62
C VAL A 8 5.82 6.15 -35.44
N TYR A 9 7.05 5.93 -35.90
CA TYR A 9 7.74 4.64 -35.78
C TYR A 9 7.99 4.28 -34.30
N LYS A 10 8.46 5.23 -33.48
CA LYS A 10 8.66 5.04 -32.05
C LYS A 10 7.35 4.69 -31.34
N ARG A 11 6.27 5.41 -31.64
CA ARG A 11 4.95 5.12 -31.09
C ARG A 11 4.45 3.72 -31.46
N GLN A 12 4.66 3.29 -32.71
CA GLN A 12 4.29 1.95 -33.13
C GLN A 12 5.12 0.87 -32.43
N LEU A 13 6.43 1.08 -32.27
CA LEU A 13 7.31 0.16 -31.54
C LEU A 13 6.88 0.02 -30.08
N LEU A 14 6.59 1.12 -29.42
CA LEU A 14 6.09 1.12 -28.04
C LEU A 14 4.74 0.42 -27.92
N LYS A 15 3.81 0.67 -28.83
CA LYS A 15 2.53 -0.06 -28.88
C LYS A 15 2.73 -1.57 -29.04
N CYS A 16 3.64 -2.00 -29.91
CA CYS A 16 3.96 -3.42 -30.06
C CYS A 16 4.59 -4.00 -28.80
N GLN A 17 5.43 -3.24 -28.11
CA GLN A 17 6.00 -3.66 -26.83
C GLN A 17 4.91 -3.79 -25.75
N TRP A 18 3.97 -2.84 -25.67
CA TRP A 18 2.83 -2.92 -24.76
C TRP A 18 1.95 -4.15 -25.01
N VAL A 19 1.68 -4.48 -26.26
CA VAL A 19 0.91 -5.68 -26.63
C VAL A 19 1.62 -6.98 -26.21
N LYS A 20 2.95 -7.00 -26.19
CA LYS A 20 3.71 -8.16 -25.72
C LYS A 20 3.64 -8.39 -24.20
N HIS A 21 3.31 -7.36 -23.45
CA HIS A 21 3.08 -7.47 -22.01
C HIS A 21 1.67 -8.00 -21.73
N LEU A 22 1.32 -9.12 -22.36
CA LEU A 22 0.08 -9.81 -22.10
C LEU A 22 0.11 -10.37 -20.68
N GLU A 23 -1.00 -10.19 -19.99
CA GLU A 23 -1.21 -10.71 -18.66
C GLU A 23 -1.11 -12.24 -18.67
N ILE A 24 -0.16 -12.77 -17.91
CA ILE A 24 -0.08 -14.20 -17.62
C ILE A 24 -0.67 -14.41 -16.23
N ALA A 25 -1.88 -14.94 -16.16
CA ALA A 25 -2.48 -15.32 -14.90
C ALA A 25 -1.70 -16.49 -14.29
N VAL A 26 -1.04 -16.23 -13.17
CA VAL A 26 -0.42 -17.30 -12.36
C VAL A 26 -1.44 -17.78 -11.35
N TYR A 27 -1.88 -19.01 -11.50
CA TYR A 27 -2.77 -19.64 -10.54
C TYR A 27 -1.98 -20.14 -9.33
N GLN A 28 -2.24 -19.52 -8.16
CA GLN A 28 -1.58 -19.85 -6.90
C GLN A 28 -2.58 -20.38 -5.84
N GLY A 29 -3.61 -21.08 -6.29
CA GLY A 29 -4.71 -21.54 -5.43
C GLY A 29 -5.88 -20.57 -5.40
N ASP A 30 -7.07 -21.10 -5.07
CA ASP A 30 -8.35 -20.41 -5.23
C ASP A 30 -8.45 -19.09 -4.43
N ALA A 31 -8.04 -19.13 -3.16
CA ALA A 31 -8.11 -17.95 -2.30
C ALA A 31 -7.14 -16.84 -2.75
N TYR A 32 -5.94 -17.21 -3.18
CA TYR A 32 -4.95 -16.26 -3.69
C TYR A 32 -5.38 -15.70 -5.05
N ALA A 33 -5.83 -16.54 -5.97
CA ALA A 33 -6.33 -16.12 -7.29
C ALA A 33 -7.52 -15.14 -7.17
N LYS A 34 -8.40 -15.35 -6.21
CA LYS A 34 -9.52 -14.44 -5.92
C LYS A 34 -9.05 -13.07 -5.41
N ALA A 35 -7.98 -13.02 -4.63
CA ALA A 35 -7.46 -11.77 -4.08
C ALA A 35 -6.55 -11.01 -5.07
N PHE A 36 -5.81 -11.72 -5.92
CA PHE A 36 -4.70 -11.17 -6.73
C PHE A 36 -4.86 -11.40 -8.24
N SER A 37 -6.07 -11.53 -8.73
CA SER A 37 -6.32 -11.83 -10.14
C SER A 37 -5.64 -10.83 -11.08
N GLY A 38 -4.82 -11.36 -11.97
CA GLY A 38 -4.31 -10.65 -13.14
C GLY A 38 -3.04 -9.82 -12.97
N HIS A 39 -2.33 -9.91 -11.87
CA HIS A 39 -1.12 -9.11 -11.63
C HIS A 39 0.15 -9.80 -12.14
N THR A 40 0.88 -9.15 -13.08
CA THR A 40 2.19 -9.62 -13.59
C THR A 40 3.38 -8.90 -12.95
N GLY A 41 3.17 -7.77 -12.27
CA GLY A 41 4.20 -7.04 -11.53
C GLY A 41 5.20 -6.25 -12.36
N GLN A 42 4.95 -6.04 -13.65
CA GLN A 42 5.86 -5.27 -14.49
C GLN A 42 5.62 -3.76 -14.35
N THR A 43 6.69 -3.01 -14.09
CA THR A 43 6.63 -1.56 -13.85
C THR A 43 7.70 -0.84 -14.67
N ILE A 44 7.36 0.35 -15.18
CA ILE A 44 8.29 1.31 -15.78
C ILE A 44 8.32 2.54 -14.88
N SER A 45 9.51 2.89 -14.38
CA SER A 45 9.74 4.10 -13.60
C SER A 45 10.03 5.27 -14.53
N LEU A 46 9.38 6.41 -14.27
CA LEU A 46 9.46 7.65 -15.05
C LEU A 46 9.91 8.80 -14.15
N GLY A 47 10.53 9.82 -14.72
CA GLY A 47 10.91 11.06 -14.02
C GLY A 47 12.09 10.87 -13.06
N GLY A 48 12.02 11.50 -11.90
CA GLY A 48 13.09 11.50 -10.90
C GLY A 48 14.12 12.59 -11.13
N TYR A 49 15.33 12.37 -10.62
CA TYR A 49 16.45 13.30 -10.72
C TYR A 49 17.57 12.78 -11.61
N THR A 50 18.30 13.72 -12.26
CA THR A 50 19.65 13.48 -12.76
C THR A 50 20.65 13.39 -11.60
N ALA A 51 21.90 12.99 -11.87
CA ALA A 51 22.96 12.98 -10.84
C ALA A 51 23.17 14.36 -10.22
N ASP A 52 23.09 15.44 -11.03
CA ASP A 52 23.21 16.83 -10.57
C ASP A 52 21.98 17.30 -9.76
N GLY A 53 20.92 16.51 -9.73
CA GLY A 53 19.69 16.82 -9.03
C GLY A 53 18.74 17.72 -9.81
N ASP A 54 18.82 17.73 -11.12
CA ASP A 54 17.86 18.37 -12.03
C ASP A 54 16.75 17.40 -12.44
N ASP A 55 15.74 17.91 -13.16
CA ASP A 55 14.64 17.11 -13.69
C ASP A 55 15.15 16.09 -14.73
N ALA A 56 14.86 14.82 -14.55
CA ALA A 56 15.24 13.74 -15.47
C ALA A 56 14.14 13.41 -16.48
N SER A 57 12.96 14.05 -16.41
CA SER A 57 11.87 13.81 -17.35
C SER A 57 12.26 14.14 -18.80
N ASN A 58 11.77 13.36 -19.76
CA ASN A 58 12.19 13.46 -21.15
C ASN A 58 11.06 13.08 -22.13
N ASP A 59 11.28 13.37 -23.44
CA ASP A 59 10.30 13.16 -24.51
C ASP A 59 9.93 11.68 -24.71
N LEU A 60 10.83 10.73 -24.39
CA LEU A 60 10.53 9.31 -24.49
C LEU A 60 9.48 8.92 -23.44
N GLU A 61 9.56 9.47 -22.25
CA GLU A 61 8.60 9.22 -21.19
C GLU A 61 7.22 9.82 -21.52
N GLU A 62 7.18 11.01 -22.14
CA GLU A 62 5.91 11.57 -22.64
C GLU A 62 5.28 10.65 -23.70
N LEU A 63 6.09 10.06 -24.57
CA LEU A 63 5.64 9.11 -25.57
C LEU A 63 5.11 7.79 -24.92
N LEU A 64 5.71 7.35 -23.81
CA LEU A 64 5.20 6.22 -23.03
C LEU A 64 3.82 6.54 -22.43
N MET A 65 3.63 7.75 -21.90
CA MET A 65 2.34 8.23 -21.38
C MET A 65 1.29 8.32 -22.50
N ASP A 66 1.62 8.86 -23.68
CA ASP A 66 0.73 8.87 -24.83
C ASP A 66 0.32 7.45 -25.28
N THR A 67 1.27 6.52 -25.21
CA THR A 67 1.01 5.11 -25.53
C THR A 67 0.05 4.49 -24.54
N GLN A 68 0.20 4.80 -23.25
CA GLN A 68 -0.71 4.31 -22.19
C GLN A 68 -2.12 4.84 -22.41
N ILE A 69 -2.29 6.13 -22.73
CA ILE A 69 -3.61 6.70 -23.05
C ILE A 69 -4.24 5.98 -24.25
N ALA A 70 -3.46 5.76 -25.32
CA ALA A 70 -3.96 5.13 -26.54
C ALA A 70 -4.31 3.66 -26.41
N MET A 71 -3.59 2.91 -25.55
CA MET A 71 -3.75 1.47 -25.38
C MET A 71 -4.63 1.08 -24.22
N ASN A 72 -4.70 1.90 -23.18
CA ASN A 72 -5.42 1.67 -21.93
C ASN A 72 -5.17 0.26 -21.33
N ASN A 73 -3.91 -0.15 -21.33
CA ASN A 73 -3.50 -1.46 -20.82
C ASN A 73 -3.29 -1.46 -19.30
N ILE A 74 -3.49 -2.61 -18.69
CA ILE A 74 -3.24 -2.82 -17.26
C ILE A 74 -1.75 -2.93 -16.94
N GLN A 75 -0.92 -3.30 -17.92
CA GLN A 75 0.54 -3.50 -17.81
C GLN A 75 1.24 -2.97 -19.06
N PRO A 76 2.51 -2.48 -18.91
CA PRO A 76 3.24 -2.26 -17.66
C PRO A 76 2.62 -1.14 -16.83
N THR A 77 2.80 -1.18 -15.50
CA THR A 77 2.43 -0.06 -14.64
C THR A 77 3.42 1.09 -14.81
N LEU A 78 2.94 2.30 -15.06
CA LEU A 78 3.76 3.50 -15.03
C LEU A 78 3.86 4.03 -13.61
N ALA A 79 5.07 4.28 -13.13
CA ALA A 79 5.37 4.86 -11.84
C ALA A 79 6.18 6.15 -12.00
N LEU A 80 5.57 7.28 -11.73
CA LEU A 80 6.19 8.59 -11.90
C LEU A 80 6.83 9.03 -10.58
N PHE A 81 8.15 9.14 -10.55
CA PHE A 81 8.92 9.69 -9.43
C PHE A 81 8.89 11.22 -9.49
N TYR A 82 7.92 11.80 -8.81
CA TYR A 82 7.69 13.24 -8.78
C TYR A 82 8.83 14.00 -8.12
N THR A 83 9.25 15.08 -8.77
CA THR A 83 10.16 16.10 -8.21
C THR A 83 9.55 17.50 -8.36
N PRO A 84 9.87 18.44 -7.44
CA PRO A 84 9.41 19.83 -7.58
C PRO A 84 10.00 20.57 -8.79
N LYS A 85 11.01 19.98 -9.45
CA LYS A 85 11.70 20.56 -10.62
C LYS A 85 11.07 20.15 -11.96
N MET A 86 10.10 19.24 -11.95
CA MET A 86 9.44 18.77 -13.17
C MET A 86 8.74 19.88 -13.92
N LYS A 87 8.83 19.84 -15.24
CA LYS A 87 8.15 20.79 -16.12
C LYS A 87 6.62 20.69 -15.95
N PRO A 88 5.90 21.83 -15.89
CA PRO A 88 4.44 21.80 -15.79
C PRO A 88 3.76 20.99 -16.91
N SER A 89 4.22 21.11 -18.16
CA SER A 89 3.68 20.35 -19.29
C SER A 89 3.78 18.85 -19.13
N TYR A 90 4.89 18.35 -18.56
CA TYR A 90 5.07 16.94 -18.26
C TYR A 90 4.09 16.44 -17.18
N LEU A 91 3.89 17.24 -16.13
CA LEU A 91 2.91 16.92 -15.08
C LEU A 91 1.47 16.97 -15.61
N GLU A 92 1.14 17.93 -16.50
CA GLU A 92 -0.16 18.01 -17.18
C GLU A 92 -0.41 16.75 -18.02
N LYS A 93 0.61 16.24 -18.72
CA LYS A 93 0.54 14.96 -19.45
C LYS A 93 0.28 13.77 -18.50
N ALA A 94 0.95 13.71 -17.36
CA ALA A 94 0.70 12.68 -16.35
C ALA A 94 -0.74 12.75 -15.80
N ALA A 95 -1.28 13.95 -15.58
CA ALA A 95 -2.67 14.15 -15.18
C ALA A 95 -3.65 13.72 -16.27
N GLU A 96 -3.31 13.88 -17.55
CA GLU A 96 -4.10 13.38 -18.68
C GLU A 96 -4.20 11.84 -18.65
N VAL A 97 -3.09 11.14 -18.33
CA VAL A 97 -3.11 9.68 -18.14
C VAL A 97 -4.04 9.29 -16.99
N VAL A 98 -4.02 10.00 -15.85
CA VAL A 98 -4.96 9.73 -14.74
C VAL A 98 -6.41 9.86 -15.23
N ARG A 99 -6.73 10.93 -15.93
CA ARG A 99 -8.09 11.18 -16.45
C ARG A 99 -8.55 10.17 -17.49
N SER A 100 -7.63 9.49 -18.18
CA SER A 100 -7.99 8.42 -19.12
C SER A 100 -8.67 7.21 -18.44
N GLY A 101 -8.67 7.16 -17.11
CA GLY A 101 -9.30 6.08 -16.34
C GLY A 101 -8.47 4.80 -16.24
N SER A 102 -7.20 4.81 -16.73
CA SER A 102 -6.33 3.63 -16.67
C SER A 102 -5.83 3.28 -15.26
N GLY A 103 -6.07 4.15 -14.27
CA GLY A 103 -5.52 4.03 -12.92
C GLY A 103 -4.01 4.26 -12.88
N GLN A 104 -3.45 4.93 -13.88
CA GLN A 104 -2.02 5.21 -14.04
C GLN A 104 -1.79 6.70 -14.35
N PRO A 105 -0.57 7.22 -14.18
CA PRO A 105 0.54 6.62 -13.43
C PRO A 105 0.26 6.60 -11.93
N GLN A 106 0.96 5.75 -11.17
CA GLN A 106 1.12 5.99 -9.75
C GLN A 106 2.22 7.03 -9.53
N PHE A 107 2.07 7.86 -8.50
CA PHE A 107 3.03 8.91 -8.18
C PHE A 107 3.84 8.54 -6.94
N MET A 108 5.15 8.71 -7.03
CA MET A 108 6.13 8.45 -5.98
C MET A 108 6.83 9.75 -5.59
N ASN A 109 7.01 9.99 -4.30
CA ASN A 109 7.79 11.11 -3.81
C ASN A 109 9.29 10.82 -3.97
N MET A 110 9.93 11.44 -4.97
CA MET A 110 11.36 11.21 -5.23
C MET A 110 12.24 11.71 -4.08
N ASN A 111 11.88 12.80 -3.42
CA ASN A 111 12.65 13.30 -2.26
C ASN A 111 12.64 12.27 -1.12
N ALA A 112 11.50 11.66 -0.82
CA ALA A 112 11.40 10.59 0.17
C ALA A 112 12.21 9.35 -0.25
N ALA A 113 12.20 8.98 -1.54
CA ALA A 113 12.96 7.84 -2.06
C ALA A 113 14.48 8.07 -1.93
N VAL A 114 14.97 9.28 -2.26
CA VAL A 114 16.39 9.68 -2.10
C VAL A 114 16.78 9.63 -0.62
N ALA A 115 16.04 10.30 0.25
CA ALA A 115 16.32 10.35 1.69
C ALA A 115 16.35 8.94 2.30
N ARG A 116 15.36 8.11 1.97
CA ARG A 116 15.29 6.72 2.42
C ARG A 116 16.49 5.90 1.95
N SER A 117 16.88 6.02 0.68
CA SER A 117 18.03 5.30 0.12
C SER A 117 19.31 5.67 0.84
N LEU A 118 19.55 6.96 1.08
CA LEU A 118 20.73 7.47 1.81
C LEU A 118 20.78 6.98 3.26
N VAL A 119 19.64 6.92 3.96
CA VAL A 119 19.57 6.42 5.34
C VAL A 119 19.76 4.90 5.36
N ARG A 120 19.02 4.18 4.54
CA ARG A 120 18.96 2.70 4.54
C ARG A 120 20.29 2.07 4.15
N PHE A 121 20.95 2.60 3.15
CA PHE A 121 22.19 2.04 2.60
C PHE A 121 23.44 2.82 2.95
N ALA A 122 23.37 3.70 3.98
CA ALA A 122 24.52 4.49 4.44
C ALA A 122 25.73 3.61 4.78
N SER A 123 25.55 2.53 5.52
CA SER A 123 26.61 1.59 5.90
C SER A 123 27.22 0.83 4.72
N ARG A 124 26.56 0.86 3.54
CA ARG A 124 27.03 0.21 2.31
C ARG A 124 27.61 1.18 1.30
N GLY A 125 27.77 2.45 1.70
CA GLY A 125 28.41 3.47 0.88
C GLY A 125 27.60 3.89 -0.33
N ILE A 126 26.26 3.95 -0.23
CA ILE A 126 25.45 4.54 -1.31
C ILE A 126 25.86 6.00 -1.53
N THR A 127 26.06 6.37 -2.78
CA THR A 127 26.36 7.75 -3.14
C THR A 127 25.08 8.57 -3.34
N LEU A 128 25.20 9.89 -3.29
CA LEU A 128 24.07 10.78 -3.59
C LEU A 128 23.59 10.61 -5.02
N ASP A 129 24.50 10.38 -5.96
CA ASP A 129 24.18 10.14 -7.37
C ASP A 129 23.39 8.86 -7.55
N GLU A 130 23.81 7.75 -6.91
CA GLU A 130 23.05 6.51 -6.92
C GLU A 130 21.67 6.69 -6.29
N ALA A 131 21.56 7.39 -5.17
CA ALA A 131 20.29 7.65 -4.50
C ALA A 131 19.33 8.53 -5.33
N ARG A 132 19.86 9.39 -6.22
CA ARG A 132 19.08 10.25 -7.13
C ARG A 132 18.69 9.55 -8.43
N THR A 133 19.57 8.71 -8.97
CA THR A 133 19.38 8.19 -10.34
C THR A 133 18.86 6.77 -10.42
N LEU A 134 19.00 5.98 -9.36
CA LEU A 134 18.70 4.55 -9.37
C LEU A 134 17.42 4.10 -8.63
N PRO A 135 16.66 4.95 -7.92
CA PRO A 135 15.39 4.49 -7.34
C PRO A 135 14.42 4.03 -8.42
N VAL A 136 13.89 2.82 -8.24
CA VAL A 136 12.87 2.21 -9.10
C VAL A 136 11.82 1.52 -8.26
N ILE A 137 10.67 1.25 -8.86
CA ILE A 137 9.63 0.44 -8.22
C ILE A 137 9.98 -1.04 -8.33
N PHE A 138 9.89 -1.73 -7.20
CA PHE A 138 9.85 -3.19 -7.10
C PHE A 138 8.42 -3.64 -6.79
N GLY A 139 7.86 -4.48 -7.63
CA GLY A 139 6.47 -4.92 -7.48
C GLY A 139 5.48 -3.78 -7.62
N CYS A 140 4.62 -3.57 -6.62
CA CYS A 140 3.51 -2.62 -6.71
C CYS A 140 3.91 -1.18 -6.33
N VAL A 141 4.55 -1.00 -5.16
CA VAL A 141 4.84 0.33 -4.57
C VAL A 141 6.16 0.36 -3.79
N GLY A 142 6.85 -0.76 -3.64
CA GLY A 142 8.16 -0.82 -3.01
C GLY A 142 9.22 -0.10 -3.85
N THR A 143 10.16 0.62 -3.23
CA THR A 143 11.28 1.23 -3.94
C THR A 143 12.59 0.55 -3.61
N GLY A 144 13.44 0.38 -4.62
CA GLY A 144 14.78 -0.17 -4.46
C GLY A 144 15.76 0.47 -5.42
N ILE A 145 16.97 -0.06 -5.50
CA ILE A 145 18.08 0.47 -6.29
C ILE A 145 18.27 -0.42 -7.53
N GLN A 146 18.05 0.15 -8.70
CA GLN A 146 18.10 -0.58 -9.98
C GLN A 146 19.48 -1.22 -10.22
N GLY A 147 19.48 -2.49 -10.59
CA GLY A 147 20.69 -3.26 -10.93
C GLY A 147 21.62 -3.57 -9.76
N LYS A 148 21.36 -3.01 -8.57
CA LYS A 148 22.22 -3.14 -7.38
C LYS A 148 21.46 -3.61 -6.14
N GLY A 149 20.14 -3.62 -6.20
CA GLY A 149 19.29 -4.03 -5.09
C GLY A 149 18.44 -5.24 -5.42
N SER A 150 18.07 -5.97 -4.39
CA SER A 150 17.11 -7.06 -4.50
C SER A 150 16.14 -7.04 -3.33
N TYR A 151 14.90 -7.45 -3.60
CA TYR A 151 13.89 -7.81 -2.60
C TYR A 151 13.79 -9.33 -2.56
N VAL A 152 14.71 -9.95 -1.86
CA VAL A 152 14.79 -11.41 -1.89
C VAL A 152 13.75 -12.06 -1.00
N THR A 153 13.26 -11.36 0.00
CA THR A 153 12.52 -12.00 1.07
C THR A 153 11.28 -11.23 1.45
N PHE A 154 10.16 -11.92 1.37
CA PHE A 154 8.98 -11.55 2.14
C PHE A 154 9.16 -12.08 3.56
N GLU A 155 9.41 -11.21 4.51
CA GLU A 155 9.52 -11.58 5.92
C GLU A 155 8.15 -11.84 6.59
N GLY A 156 7.13 -12.04 5.79
CA GLY A 156 5.78 -12.28 6.22
C GLY A 156 4.85 -11.09 5.98
N GLN A 157 3.60 -11.27 6.36
CA GLN A 157 2.56 -10.27 6.13
C GLN A 157 1.59 -10.23 7.31
N PRO A 158 1.96 -9.56 8.42
CA PRO A 158 1.11 -9.46 9.57
C PRO A 158 -0.17 -8.67 9.26
N ASN A 159 -1.28 -9.21 9.72
CA ASN A 159 -2.58 -8.55 9.74
C ASN A 159 -2.71 -7.76 11.04
N LEU A 160 -2.43 -6.44 10.99
CA LEU A 160 -2.41 -5.59 12.18
C LEU A 160 -3.77 -5.45 12.85
N ALA A 161 -4.87 -5.49 12.09
CA ALA A 161 -6.22 -5.48 12.65
C ALA A 161 -6.51 -6.75 13.48
N LYS A 162 -5.96 -7.90 13.08
CA LYS A 162 -6.07 -9.15 13.85
C LYS A 162 -5.31 -9.08 15.17
N LEU A 163 -4.22 -8.33 15.24
CA LEU A 163 -3.48 -8.12 16.50
C LEU A 163 -4.30 -7.34 17.53
N VAL A 164 -5.14 -6.39 17.07
CA VAL A 164 -6.10 -5.72 17.97
C VAL A 164 -7.13 -6.72 18.51
N GLU A 165 -7.61 -7.64 17.69
CA GLU A 165 -8.49 -8.73 18.14
C GLU A 165 -7.80 -9.60 19.20
N PHE A 166 -6.53 -9.96 19.01
CA PHE A 166 -5.76 -10.69 20.03
C PHE A 166 -5.60 -9.90 21.32
N ALA A 167 -5.39 -8.59 21.26
CA ALA A 167 -5.33 -7.77 22.49
C ALA A 167 -6.68 -7.74 23.24
N MET A 168 -7.80 -7.69 22.53
CA MET A 168 -9.13 -7.73 23.14
C MET A 168 -9.44 -9.06 23.83
N TYR A 169 -8.92 -10.18 23.29
CA TYR A 169 -9.18 -11.53 23.78
C TYR A 169 -7.97 -12.19 24.45
N ASP A 170 -6.99 -11.40 24.87
CA ASP A 170 -5.78 -11.83 25.58
C ASP A 170 -5.05 -13.02 24.90
N GLY A 171 -4.79 -12.87 23.60
CA GLY A 171 -4.10 -13.86 22.76
C GLY A 171 -4.95 -15.03 22.28
N TYR A 172 -6.23 -15.10 22.68
CA TYR A 172 -7.17 -16.09 22.18
C TYR A 172 -7.77 -15.65 20.83
N ASP A 173 -7.84 -16.57 19.88
CA ASP A 173 -8.49 -16.34 18.59
C ASP A 173 -9.93 -16.88 18.60
N PRO A 174 -10.96 -16.03 18.62
CA PRO A 174 -12.35 -16.48 18.57
C PRO A 174 -12.72 -17.23 17.29
N HIS A 175 -12.01 -16.97 16.18
CA HIS A 175 -12.28 -17.59 14.89
C HIS A 175 -11.82 -19.05 14.86
N THR A 176 -10.57 -19.31 15.27
CA THR A 176 -10.00 -20.67 15.30
C THR A 176 -10.27 -21.37 16.63
N ARG A 177 -10.77 -20.67 17.64
CA ARG A 177 -11.00 -21.14 19.02
C ARG A 177 -9.72 -21.69 19.68
N LYS A 178 -8.59 -21.03 19.45
CA LYS A 178 -7.29 -21.43 19.98
C LYS A 178 -6.63 -20.27 20.74
N GLN A 179 -5.92 -20.60 21.80
CA GLN A 179 -4.92 -19.69 22.37
C GLN A 179 -3.72 -19.65 21.43
N VAL A 180 -3.50 -18.50 20.76
CA VAL A 180 -2.44 -18.33 19.75
C VAL A 180 -1.20 -17.73 20.39
N PHE A 181 -1.38 -16.73 21.25
CA PHE A 181 -0.31 -16.08 22.00
C PHE A 181 -0.48 -16.30 23.50
N PRO A 182 0.62 -16.25 24.28
CA PRO A 182 0.54 -16.29 25.74
C PRO A 182 -0.39 -15.18 26.29
N ASN A 183 -1.05 -15.44 27.40
CA ASN A 183 -1.83 -14.45 28.12
C ASN A 183 -0.92 -13.29 28.57
N VAL A 184 -1.41 -12.07 28.44
CA VAL A 184 -0.73 -10.84 28.84
C VAL A 184 -1.55 -10.13 29.91
N LYS A 185 -2.75 -9.68 29.56
CA LYS A 185 -3.72 -9.04 30.44
C LYS A 185 -5.09 -8.99 29.76
N PRO A 186 -6.16 -9.50 30.36
CA PRO A 186 -7.51 -9.38 29.83
C PRO A 186 -7.90 -7.91 29.63
N ALA A 187 -8.55 -7.60 28.51
CA ALA A 187 -8.94 -6.22 28.20
C ALA A 187 -9.86 -5.60 29.28
N GLU A 188 -10.72 -6.42 29.90
CA GLU A 188 -11.62 -6.02 30.97
C GLU A 188 -10.87 -5.61 32.25
N GLU A 189 -9.66 -6.08 32.45
CA GLU A 189 -8.81 -5.75 33.62
C GLU A 189 -7.91 -4.53 33.32
N CYS A 190 -7.89 -4.03 32.09
CA CYS A 190 -7.16 -2.82 31.75
C CYS A 190 -7.95 -1.59 32.19
N ALA A 191 -7.49 -0.94 33.26
CA ALA A 191 -8.15 0.24 33.84
C ALA A 191 -8.01 1.48 32.96
N THR A 192 -6.98 1.53 32.11
CA THR A 192 -6.68 2.63 31.21
C THR A 192 -6.47 2.13 29.77
N PHE A 193 -6.64 3.02 28.81
CA PHE A 193 -6.31 2.73 27.41
C PHE A 193 -4.83 2.35 27.24
N GLU A 194 -3.93 2.97 27.99
CA GLU A 194 -2.49 2.69 27.89
C GLU A 194 -2.15 1.26 28.33
N GLU A 195 -2.84 0.72 29.35
CA GLU A 195 -2.64 -0.68 29.74
C GLU A 195 -3.08 -1.67 28.64
N LEU A 196 -4.20 -1.38 27.96
CA LEU A 196 -4.63 -2.18 26.80
C LEU A 196 -3.65 -2.05 25.64
N TYR A 197 -3.17 -0.83 25.39
CA TYR A 197 -2.21 -0.56 24.34
C TYR A 197 -0.88 -1.29 24.58
N ASP A 198 -0.39 -1.31 25.83
CA ASP A 198 0.80 -2.08 26.20
C ASP A 198 0.58 -3.60 26.05
N ALA A 199 -0.61 -4.12 26.35
CA ALA A 199 -0.95 -5.52 26.10
C ALA A 199 -0.92 -5.84 24.58
N LEU A 200 -1.46 -4.94 23.74
CA LEU A 200 -1.36 -5.06 22.28
C LEU A 200 0.10 -5.13 21.82
N LEU A 201 0.97 -4.24 22.31
CA LEU A 201 2.38 -4.23 21.93
C LEU A 201 3.10 -5.54 22.29
N ARG A 202 2.75 -6.16 23.41
CA ARG A 202 3.29 -7.49 23.79
C ARG A 202 2.79 -8.61 22.88
N HIS A 203 1.51 -8.62 22.51
CA HIS A 203 1.00 -9.59 21.54
C HIS A 203 1.65 -9.41 20.17
N MET A 204 1.92 -8.16 19.79
CA MET A 204 2.63 -7.82 18.56
C MET A 204 4.08 -8.33 18.59
N ASP A 205 4.77 -8.18 19.72
CA ASP A 205 6.12 -8.69 19.93
C ASP A 205 6.17 -10.22 19.74
N HIS A 206 5.25 -10.96 20.33
CA HIS A 206 5.12 -12.39 20.12
C HIS A 206 4.86 -12.77 18.65
N ALA A 207 4.02 -11.98 17.95
CA ALA A 207 3.74 -12.22 16.54
C ALA A 207 4.99 -12.03 15.68
N TYR A 208 5.76 -10.99 15.92
CA TYR A 208 6.99 -10.72 15.17
C TYR A 208 8.12 -11.70 15.50
N ASP A 209 8.25 -12.16 16.75
CA ASP A 209 9.19 -13.23 17.10
C ASP A 209 8.91 -14.50 16.30
N ALA A 210 7.64 -14.93 16.25
CA ALA A 210 7.24 -16.11 15.49
C ALA A 210 7.47 -15.92 13.98
N GLN A 211 7.13 -14.73 13.45
CA GLN A 211 7.33 -14.41 12.05
C GLN A 211 8.80 -14.42 11.65
N ARG A 212 9.68 -13.82 12.45
CA ARG A 212 11.14 -13.81 12.20
C ARG A 212 11.70 -15.23 12.10
N LYS A 213 11.36 -16.10 13.05
CA LYS A 213 11.80 -17.50 13.04
C LYS A 213 11.38 -18.26 11.78
N ILE A 214 10.13 -18.03 11.32
CA ILE A 214 9.63 -18.64 10.09
C ILE A 214 10.33 -18.07 8.85
N SER A 215 10.55 -16.75 8.82
CA SER A 215 11.24 -16.07 7.72
C SER A 215 12.69 -16.53 7.58
N ASP A 216 13.42 -16.63 8.68
CA ASP A 216 14.82 -17.08 8.67
C ASP A 216 14.94 -18.53 8.18
N LEU A 217 14.03 -19.41 8.61
CA LEU A 217 13.96 -20.78 8.09
C LEU A 217 13.64 -20.80 6.59
N GLY A 218 12.69 -19.99 6.15
CA GLY A 218 12.32 -19.88 4.73
C GLY A 218 13.47 -19.38 3.87
N ASN A 219 14.20 -18.36 4.33
CA ASN A 219 15.33 -17.78 3.62
C ASN A 219 16.51 -18.74 3.51
N SER A 220 16.89 -19.40 4.61
CA SER A 220 17.95 -20.40 4.60
C SER A 220 17.63 -21.58 3.67
N THR A 221 16.36 -21.96 3.58
CA THR A 221 15.90 -23.02 2.68
C THR A 221 15.99 -22.58 1.21
N ARG A 222 15.58 -21.35 0.90
CA ARG A 222 15.63 -20.81 -0.49
C ARG A 222 17.05 -20.70 -1.00
N GLU A 223 17.95 -20.17 -0.21
CA GLU A 223 19.37 -20.06 -0.55
C GLU A 223 19.97 -21.40 -0.97
N GLN A 224 19.61 -22.49 -0.27
CA GLN A 224 20.14 -23.82 -0.53
C GLN A 224 19.47 -24.57 -1.69
N ILE A 225 18.17 -24.36 -1.89
CA ILE A 225 17.37 -25.21 -2.79
C ILE A 225 17.04 -24.50 -4.12
N VAL A 226 16.86 -23.17 -4.13
CA VAL A 226 16.37 -22.43 -5.29
C VAL A 226 17.19 -21.16 -5.56
N PRO A 227 18.53 -21.22 -5.65
CA PRO A 227 19.32 -20.05 -6.01
C PRO A 227 19.05 -19.63 -7.45
N ASN A 228 18.76 -18.35 -7.67
CA ASN A 228 18.57 -17.79 -9.00
C ASN A 228 19.90 -17.29 -9.57
N ILE A 229 20.71 -18.21 -10.07
CA ILE A 229 22.08 -17.91 -10.55
C ILE A 229 22.05 -16.92 -11.71
N PHE A 230 21.14 -17.08 -12.68
CA PHE A 230 21.08 -16.19 -13.84
C PHE A 230 20.78 -14.74 -13.39
N ARG A 231 19.82 -14.53 -12.51
CA ARG A 231 19.49 -13.20 -12.00
C ARG A 231 20.64 -12.63 -11.16
N SER A 232 21.29 -13.46 -10.38
CA SER A 232 22.46 -13.06 -9.57
C SER A 232 23.60 -12.51 -10.44
N CYS A 233 23.83 -13.09 -11.63
CA CYS A 233 24.84 -12.57 -12.56
C CYS A 233 24.50 -11.17 -13.15
N LEU A 234 23.27 -10.70 -13.02
CA LEU A 234 22.81 -9.39 -13.53
C LEU A 234 22.75 -8.32 -12.43
N LEU A 235 23.12 -8.65 -11.18
CA LEU A 235 23.07 -7.76 -10.04
C LEU A 235 24.46 -7.43 -9.52
N ASP A 236 24.80 -6.16 -9.43
CA ASP A 236 26.05 -5.68 -8.85
C ASP A 236 26.21 -6.19 -7.42
N GLY A 237 27.39 -6.70 -7.12
CA GLY A 237 27.74 -7.26 -5.79
C GLY A 237 27.71 -8.78 -5.74
N CYS A 238 26.93 -9.47 -6.56
CA CYS A 238 26.83 -10.93 -6.54
C CYS A 238 28.11 -11.62 -7.01
N ILE A 239 28.70 -11.17 -8.14
CA ILE A 239 29.93 -11.75 -8.69
C ILE A 239 31.11 -11.43 -7.75
N GLU A 240 31.21 -10.20 -7.28
CA GLU A 240 32.27 -9.74 -6.40
C GLU A 240 32.27 -10.45 -5.05
N SER A 241 31.10 -10.74 -4.50
CA SER A 241 30.95 -11.46 -3.22
C SER A 241 30.98 -12.98 -3.36
N GLY A 242 30.74 -13.51 -4.58
CA GLY A 242 30.54 -14.95 -4.80
C GLY A 242 29.24 -15.49 -4.21
N LEU A 243 28.28 -14.60 -3.88
CA LEU A 243 26.99 -14.95 -3.29
C LEU A 243 25.86 -14.76 -4.30
N CYS A 244 24.90 -15.68 -4.31
CA CYS A 244 23.68 -15.49 -5.08
C CYS A 244 22.77 -14.42 -4.46
N GLU A 245 21.76 -14.01 -5.20
CA GLU A 245 20.77 -13.03 -4.73
C GLU A 245 20.12 -13.46 -3.41
N GLU A 246 19.74 -14.72 -3.30
CA GLU A 246 19.10 -15.31 -2.13
C GLU A 246 20.02 -15.40 -0.89
N ALA A 247 21.32 -15.35 -1.11
CA ALA A 247 22.33 -15.30 -0.04
C ALA A 247 22.77 -13.86 0.32
N GLY A 248 22.08 -12.83 -0.20
CA GLY A 248 22.40 -11.44 0.08
C GLY A 248 23.52 -10.85 -0.77
N GLY A 249 23.84 -11.47 -1.93
CA GLY A 249 24.91 -11.04 -2.84
C GLY A 249 24.80 -9.60 -3.39
N PRO A 250 23.60 -9.08 -3.74
CA PRO A 250 23.47 -7.73 -4.26
C PRO A 250 23.93 -6.64 -3.29
N LYS A 251 24.52 -5.57 -3.82
CA LYS A 251 25.11 -4.48 -3.03
C LYS A 251 24.11 -3.81 -2.08
N TYR A 252 22.84 -3.66 -2.48
CA TYR A 252 21.78 -2.98 -1.73
C TYR A 252 20.55 -3.88 -1.52
N SER A 253 20.76 -5.12 -1.09
CA SER A 253 19.67 -6.02 -0.73
C SER A 253 18.91 -5.50 0.47
N GLN A 254 17.63 -5.80 0.50
CA GLN A 254 16.75 -5.49 1.62
C GLN A 254 15.67 -6.57 1.75
N SER A 255 15.26 -6.86 2.96
CA SER A 255 14.11 -7.69 3.22
C SER A 255 12.84 -6.84 3.33
N LEU A 256 11.71 -7.47 3.08
CA LEU A 256 10.40 -6.84 3.09
C LEU A 256 9.51 -7.46 4.17
N CYS A 257 9.14 -6.68 5.17
CA CYS A 257 8.02 -6.99 6.04
C CYS A 257 6.78 -6.22 5.59
N ILE A 258 5.95 -6.85 4.78
CA ILE A 258 4.70 -6.24 4.33
C ILE A 258 3.72 -6.21 5.49
N THR A 259 3.30 -5.02 5.91
CA THR A 259 2.28 -4.84 6.95
C THR A 259 0.97 -4.36 6.34
N SER A 260 -0.14 -5.00 6.71
CA SER A 260 -1.46 -4.68 6.17
C SER A 260 -2.46 -4.32 7.26
N THR A 261 -3.53 -3.62 6.87
CA THR A 261 -4.69 -3.35 7.74
C THR A 261 -4.41 -2.45 8.95
N GLY A 262 -3.35 -1.64 8.86
CA GLY A 262 -2.96 -0.75 9.96
C GLY A 262 -3.98 0.33 10.28
N ILE A 263 -4.71 0.83 9.28
CA ILE A 263 -5.76 1.83 9.50
C ILE A 263 -6.96 1.23 10.23
N ASP A 264 -7.34 -0.03 9.91
CA ASP A 264 -8.39 -0.71 10.69
C ASP A 264 -7.98 -0.92 12.14
N ALA A 265 -6.70 -1.24 12.37
CA ALA A 265 -6.15 -1.34 13.72
C ALA A 265 -6.22 0.00 14.47
N ALA A 266 -5.70 1.08 13.86
CA ALA A 266 -5.69 2.41 14.44
C ALA A 266 -7.10 2.93 14.72
N ASN A 267 -8.03 2.80 13.77
CA ASN A 267 -9.43 3.17 13.92
C ASN A 267 -10.14 2.35 15.01
N SER A 268 -9.81 1.07 15.15
CA SER A 268 -10.36 0.22 16.20
C SER A 268 -9.83 0.62 17.58
N LEU A 269 -8.54 0.91 17.68
CA LEU A 269 -7.93 1.40 18.92
C LEU A 269 -8.51 2.74 19.35
N TYR A 270 -8.71 3.66 18.40
CA TYR A 270 -9.31 4.94 18.71
C TYR A 270 -10.78 4.80 19.14
N ALA A 271 -11.55 3.93 18.49
CA ALA A 271 -12.92 3.64 18.87
C ALA A 271 -13.01 3.05 20.29
N ILE A 272 -12.13 2.12 20.64
CA ILE A 272 -12.02 1.58 22.02
C ILE A 272 -11.69 2.70 23.01
N LYS A 273 -10.63 3.48 22.72
CA LYS A 273 -10.24 4.62 23.55
C LYS A 273 -11.41 5.55 23.80
N HIS A 274 -12.05 5.99 22.73
CA HIS A 274 -13.15 6.96 22.77
C HIS A 274 -14.40 6.41 23.49
N LEU A 275 -14.86 5.22 23.11
CA LEU A 275 -16.16 4.69 23.56
C LEU A 275 -16.10 4.04 24.95
N ILE A 276 -14.98 3.40 25.31
CA ILE A 276 -14.86 2.67 26.59
C ILE A 276 -14.17 3.54 27.64
N TYR A 277 -13.03 4.16 27.32
CA TYR A 277 -12.22 4.84 28.33
C TYR A 277 -12.57 6.32 28.48
N ASP A 278 -12.72 7.08 27.40
CA ASP A 278 -12.91 8.53 27.46
C ASP A 278 -14.39 8.88 27.78
N THR A 279 -15.32 8.41 26.94
CA THR A 279 -16.75 8.79 27.04
C THR A 279 -17.61 7.80 27.81
N LYS A 280 -17.10 6.57 28.05
CA LYS A 280 -17.79 5.50 28.78
C LYS A 280 -19.18 5.17 28.22
N GLN A 281 -19.35 5.28 26.89
CA GLN A 281 -20.59 4.95 26.20
C GLN A 281 -20.84 3.46 26.11
N LEU A 282 -19.76 2.65 26.12
CA LEU A 282 -19.80 1.19 26.07
C LEU A 282 -18.97 0.57 27.18
N THR A 283 -19.40 -0.61 27.65
CA THR A 283 -18.58 -1.51 28.45
C THR A 283 -17.90 -2.54 27.57
N TRP A 284 -16.82 -3.17 28.04
CA TRP A 284 -16.18 -4.28 27.37
C TRP A 284 -17.15 -5.43 27.07
N GLU A 285 -18.03 -5.75 28.00
CA GLU A 285 -19.03 -6.80 27.85
C GLU A 285 -19.98 -6.51 26.66
N GLN A 286 -20.49 -5.27 26.58
CA GLN A 286 -21.38 -4.84 25.51
C GLN A 286 -20.66 -4.90 24.15
N LEU A 287 -19.45 -4.37 24.08
CA LEU A 287 -18.66 -4.38 22.84
C LEU A 287 -18.34 -5.81 22.39
N LYS A 288 -17.82 -6.66 23.27
CA LYS A 288 -17.46 -8.05 22.91
C LYS A 288 -18.68 -8.87 22.49
N LYS A 289 -19.86 -8.70 23.13
CA LYS A 289 -21.11 -9.34 22.69
C LYS A 289 -21.51 -8.91 21.28
N ALA A 290 -21.45 -7.61 20.99
CA ALA A 290 -21.78 -7.08 19.67
C ALA A 290 -20.80 -7.59 18.58
N LEU A 291 -19.50 -7.61 18.87
CA LEU A 291 -18.48 -8.15 17.95
C LEU A 291 -18.67 -9.66 17.69
N ALA A 292 -18.94 -10.44 18.74
CA ALA A 292 -19.19 -11.88 18.63
C ALA A 292 -20.44 -12.21 17.80
N ALA A 293 -21.47 -11.36 17.89
CA ALA A 293 -22.68 -11.44 17.08
C ALA A 293 -22.51 -10.84 15.67
N ASN A 294 -21.32 -10.39 15.29
CA ASN A 294 -21.08 -9.66 14.03
C ASN A 294 -22.00 -8.44 13.88
N PHE A 295 -22.34 -7.80 14.99
CA PHE A 295 -23.30 -6.72 15.16
C PHE A 295 -24.77 -7.06 14.86
N GLU A 296 -25.12 -8.31 14.59
CA GLU A 296 -26.52 -8.72 14.41
C GLU A 296 -27.29 -8.57 15.73
N GLY A 297 -28.34 -7.71 15.71
CA GLY A 297 -29.09 -7.33 16.91
C GLY A 297 -28.38 -6.31 17.81
N TYR A 298 -27.26 -5.74 17.35
CA TYR A 298 -26.48 -4.71 18.03
C TYR A 298 -26.15 -3.52 17.10
N GLU A 299 -27.07 -3.19 16.19
CA GLU A 299 -26.89 -2.18 15.14
C GLU A 299 -26.60 -0.76 15.75
N ASP A 300 -27.14 -0.48 16.94
CA ASP A 300 -26.86 0.77 17.65
C ASP A 300 -25.41 0.84 18.14
N ILE A 301 -24.85 -0.29 18.61
CA ILE A 301 -23.43 -0.37 18.98
C ILE A 301 -22.57 -0.26 17.73
N GLN A 302 -22.97 -0.89 16.61
CA GLN A 302 -22.27 -0.73 15.34
C GLN A 302 -22.23 0.73 14.90
N LYS A 303 -23.34 1.44 14.99
CA LYS A 303 -23.40 2.88 14.66
C LYS A 303 -22.47 3.72 15.55
N LEU A 304 -22.38 3.45 16.85
CA LEU A 304 -21.43 4.11 17.75
C LEU A 304 -19.98 3.81 17.31
N CYS A 305 -19.66 2.55 17.06
CA CYS A 305 -18.35 2.12 16.60
C CYS A 305 -17.95 2.77 15.26
N PHE A 306 -18.87 2.77 14.29
CA PHE A 306 -18.64 3.39 12.97
C PHE A 306 -18.58 4.92 13.06
N GLY A 307 -19.38 5.54 13.92
CA GLY A 307 -19.43 6.99 14.14
C GLY A 307 -18.29 7.55 14.98
N ALA A 308 -17.51 6.71 15.69
CA ALA A 308 -16.32 7.19 16.39
C ALA A 308 -15.34 7.86 15.42
N PRO A 309 -14.58 8.89 15.82
CA PRO A 309 -13.62 9.57 14.94
C PRO A 309 -12.66 8.59 14.24
N LYS A 310 -12.37 8.86 12.97
CA LYS A 310 -11.59 7.98 12.08
C LYS A 310 -10.44 8.72 11.40
N HIS A 311 -9.40 7.97 11.10
CA HIS A 311 -8.30 8.41 10.23
C HIS A 311 -8.82 8.93 8.88
N GLY A 312 -8.17 9.96 8.35
CA GLY A 312 -8.52 10.56 7.07
C GLY A 312 -9.37 11.82 7.17
N ASN A 313 -9.60 12.34 8.38
CA ASN A 313 -10.45 13.51 8.63
C ASN A 313 -9.72 14.71 9.24
N ASP A 314 -8.37 14.69 9.29
CA ASP A 314 -7.56 15.75 9.92
C ASP A 314 -7.97 16.02 11.37
N ILE A 315 -8.17 14.96 12.14
CA ILE A 315 -8.49 15.02 13.56
C ILE A 315 -7.23 14.68 14.35
N GLU A 316 -6.65 15.68 15.01
CA GLU A 316 -5.32 15.59 15.63
C GLU A 316 -5.15 14.38 16.57
N ASP A 317 -6.11 14.11 17.45
CA ASP A 317 -6.02 12.98 18.39
C ASP A 317 -6.00 11.62 17.67
N VAL A 318 -6.77 11.48 16.58
CA VAL A 318 -6.80 10.27 15.76
C VAL A 318 -5.49 10.11 15.00
N ASP A 319 -5.01 11.21 14.39
CA ASP A 319 -3.79 11.22 13.60
C ASP A 319 -2.55 10.96 14.46
N GLN A 320 -2.52 11.51 15.70
CA GLN A 320 -1.47 11.22 16.68
C GLN A 320 -1.46 9.74 17.10
N LEU A 321 -2.64 9.16 17.41
CA LEU A 321 -2.71 7.73 17.74
C LEU A 321 -2.29 6.85 16.55
N THR A 322 -2.73 7.19 15.35
CA THR A 322 -2.35 6.46 14.12
C THR A 322 -0.83 6.49 13.90
N ARG A 323 -0.22 7.66 14.02
CA ARG A 323 1.23 7.84 13.91
C ARG A 323 1.99 7.09 15.00
N ARG A 324 1.51 7.18 16.26
CA ARG A 324 2.09 6.43 17.38
C ARG A 324 2.05 4.93 17.11
N PHE A 325 0.90 4.42 16.65
CA PHE A 325 0.72 3.01 16.35
C PHE A 325 1.72 2.51 15.31
N PHE A 326 1.81 3.15 14.14
CA PHE A 326 2.78 2.73 13.11
C PHE A 326 4.23 2.82 13.57
N ARG A 327 4.58 3.86 14.32
CA ARG A 327 5.93 4.01 14.91
C ARG A 327 6.24 2.87 15.90
N ASP A 328 5.28 2.47 16.72
CA ASP A 328 5.48 1.40 17.70
C ASP A 328 5.52 0.03 17.03
N VAL A 329 4.73 -0.20 15.96
CA VAL A 329 4.83 -1.39 15.10
C VAL A 329 6.24 -1.50 14.52
N GLU A 330 6.76 -0.43 13.91
CA GLU A 330 8.12 -0.39 13.37
C GLU A 330 9.17 -0.67 14.45
N ARG A 331 9.05 -0.02 15.61
CA ARG A 331 9.99 -0.17 16.73
C ARG A 331 10.06 -1.62 17.22
N ILE A 332 8.91 -2.28 17.38
CA ILE A 332 8.85 -3.69 17.81
C ILE A 332 9.48 -4.57 16.74
N TYR A 333 9.10 -4.40 15.47
CA TYR A 333 9.67 -5.20 14.38
C TYR A 333 11.21 -5.11 14.35
N ARG A 334 11.75 -3.90 14.46
CA ARG A 334 13.20 -3.67 14.47
C ARG A 334 13.91 -4.19 15.73
N SER A 335 13.22 -4.31 16.87
CA SER A 335 13.81 -4.81 18.11
C SER A 335 14.20 -6.30 18.03
N HIS A 336 13.64 -7.05 17.05
CA HIS A 336 14.03 -8.43 16.77
C HIS A 336 15.35 -8.56 15.99
N GLY A 337 16.07 -7.46 15.82
CA GLY A 337 17.40 -7.46 15.21
C GLY A 337 17.38 -7.33 13.68
N PRO A 338 18.56 -7.49 13.05
CA PRO A 338 18.70 -7.44 11.60
C PRO A 338 17.96 -8.59 10.92
N ASP A 339 17.69 -8.43 9.63
CA ASP A 339 17.10 -9.48 8.79
C ASP A 339 18.07 -10.69 8.62
N TYR A 340 17.63 -11.73 7.90
CA TYR A 340 18.41 -12.93 7.62
C TYR A 340 19.80 -12.62 7.03
N PHE A 341 19.92 -11.56 6.26
CA PHE A 341 21.16 -11.14 5.60
C PHE A 341 22.03 -10.18 6.42
N GLY A 342 21.62 -9.88 7.65
CA GLY A 342 22.32 -8.94 8.52
C GLY A 342 22.04 -7.47 8.21
N TYR A 343 20.95 -7.17 7.46
CA TYR A 343 20.51 -5.81 7.16
C TYR A 343 19.55 -5.28 8.20
N GLU A 344 19.41 -3.96 8.28
CA GLU A 344 18.40 -3.36 9.13
C GLU A 344 17.01 -3.75 8.64
N ALA A 345 16.19 -4.31 9.53
CA ALA A 345 14.83 -4.70 9.24
C ALA A 345 13.94 -3.47 9.04
N HIS A 346 13.11 -3.47 8.00
CA HIS A 346 12.21 -2.39 7.65
C HIS A 346 10.80 -2.89 7.39
N MET A 347 9.81 -2.06 7.74
CA MET A 347 8.44 -2.32 7.35
C MET A 347 8.14 -1.75 5.96
N ASP A 348 7.25 -2.44 5.26
CA ASP A 348 6.69 -2.00 3.99
C ASP A 348 5.15 -2.01 4.12
N PRO A 349 4.57 -0.91 4.66
CA PRO A 349 3.13 -0.84 4.85
C PRO A 349 2.41 -0.72 3.51
N PHE A 350 1.85 -1.82 3.03
CA PHE A 350 0.92 -1.82 1.91
C PHE A 350 0.08 -3.11 1.90
N SER A 351 -1.09 -3.07 1.27
CA SER A 351 -2.00 -4.20 1.37
C SER A 351 -1.99 -5.13 0.17
N LEU A 352 -1.48 -4.73 -1.03
CA LEU A 352 -1.87 -5.43 -2.24
C LEU A 352 -3.39 -5.63 -2.25
N SER A 353 -3.85 -6.89 -2.26
CA SER A 353 -5.25 -7.24 -2.02
C SER A 353 -5.45 -8.06 -0.72
N TYR A 354 -4.48 -8.01 0.21
CA TYR A 354 -4.57 -8.74 1.47
C TYR A 354 -5.69 -8.25 2.38
N HIS A 355 -6.12 -6.99 2.22
CA HIS A 355 -7.32 -6.46 2.88
C HIS A 355 -8.58 -7.28 2.55
N ASN A 356 -8.68 -7.85 1.34
CA ASN A 356 -9.72 -8.80 0.96
C ASN A 356 -9.41 -10.23 1.45
N TYR A 357 -8.15 -10.66 1.34
CA TYR A 357 -7.72 -11.99 1.77
C TYR A 357 -7.91 -12.21 3.27
N PHE A 358 -7.59 -11.21 4.09
CA PHE A 358 -7.74 -11.27 5.55
C PHE A 358 -9.18 -11.01 6.05
N ALA A 359 -10.07 -10.54 5.19
CA ALA A 359 -11.43 -10.20 5.57
C ALA A 359 -12.19 -11.34 6.28
N PRO A 360 -12.20 -12.59 5.79
CA PRO A 360 -12.87 -13.72 6.46
C PRO A 360 -12.13 -14.21 7.71
N MET A 361 -10.83 -13.91 7.86
CA MET A 361 -10.00 -14.36 8.97
C MET A 361 -10.03 -13.39 10.15
N THR A 362 -10.53 -12.17 9.95
CA THR A 362 -10.62 -11.11 10.96
C THR A 362 -12.07 -10.98 11.39
N GLY A 363 -12.33 -11.03 12.69
CA GLY A 363 -13.66 -10.84 13.27
C GLY A 363 -14.26 -9.47 12.97
N ALA A 364 -15.48 -9.20 13.48
CA ALA A 364 -15.98 -7.84 13.54
C ALA A 364 -15.04 -6.97 14.40
N LEU A 365 -14.89 -5.71 14.05
CA LEU A 365 -13.89 -4.81 14.66
C LEU A 365 -14.56 -3.61 15.34
N PRO A 366 -13.92 -3.06 16.39
CA PRO A 366 -14.41 -1.86 17.11
C PRO A 366 -14.55 -0.61 16.24
N ASN A 367 -13.96 -0.57 15.04
CA ASN A 367 -14.19 0.50 14.06
C ASN A 367 -15.56 0.44 13.36
N GLY A 368 -16.40 -0.57 13.68
CA GLY A 368 -17.73 -0.79 13.11
C GLY A 368 -17.76 -1.75 11.91
N ARG A 369 -16.59 -2.31 11.48
CA ARG A 369 -16.50 -3.27 10.39
C ARG A 369 -17.07 -4.64 10.78
N GLN A 370 -17.91 -5.20 9.96
CA GLN A 370 -18.40 -6.58 10.08
C GLN A 370 -17.39 -7.60 9.55
N LYS A 371 -17.38 -8.82 10.12
CA LYS A 371 -16.60 -9.94 9.60
C LYS A 371 -16.99 -10.25 8.15
N GLY A 372 -16.00 -10.53 7.32
CA GLY A 372 -16.20 -10.85 5.90
C GLY A 372 -16.25 -9.64 4.98
N VAL A 373 -16.50 -8.45 5.50
CA VAL A 373 -16.34 -7.19 4.75
C VAL A 373 -14.84 -6.91 4.58
N ALA A 374 -14.41 -6.42 3.41
CA ALA A 374 -13.02 -6.05 3.18
C ALA A 374 -12.50 -5.10 4.26
N LEU A 375 -11.23 -5.26 4.65
CA LEU A 375 -10.51 -4.30 5.47
C LEU A 375 -10.12 -3.09 4.61
N THR A 376 -9.58 -2.05 5.23
CA THR A 376 -9.14 -0.85 4.51
C THR A 376 -8.00 -1.19 3.55
N ASP A 377 -8.09 -0.72 2.32
CA ASP A 377 -7.10 -0.92 1.28
C ASP A 377 -5.82 -0.10 1.51
N ALA A 378 -4.80 -0.40 0.74
CA ALA A 378 -3.52 0.32 0.77
C ALA A 378 -2.86 0.31 2.17
N SER A 379 -2.25 1.39 2.62
CA SER A 379 -1.66 1.50 3.96
C SER A 379 -2.13 2.71 4.75
N VAL A 380 -2.50 3.78 4.07
CA VAL A 380 -2.94 5.05 4.67
C VAL A 380 -4.22 5.61 4.02
N SER A 381 -4.91 4.83 3.17
CA SER A 381 -6.25 5.17 2.70
C SER A 381 -7.22 5.24 3.88
N ALA A 382 -8.26 6.03 3.77
CA ALA A 382 -9.35 6.03 4.75
C ALA A 382 -10.17 4.74 4.66
N MET A 383 -10.77 4.33 5.78
CA MET A 383 -11.80 3.30 5.76
C MET A 383 -12.97 3.77 4.89
N PRO A 384 -13.47 2.93 3.96
CA PRO A 384 -14.50 3.36 3.01
C PRO A 384 -15.71 4.03 3.67
N GLY A 385 -16.05 5.24 3.20
CA GLY A 385 -17.20 6.02 3.68
C GLY A 385 -17.00 6.73 5.02
N THR A 386 -15.78 6.80 5.55
CA THR A 386 -15.49 7.47 6.84
C THR A 386 -14.72 8.78 6.70
N ASP A 387 -14.17 9.09 5.56
CA ASP A 387 -13.43 10.32 5.23
C ASP A 387 -14.37 11.43 4.77
N VAL A 388 -15.11 11.97 5.74
CA VAL A 388 -16.20 12.93 5.50
C VAL A 388 -15.74 14.37 5.40
N ASN A 389 -14.49 14.69 5.74
CA ASN A 389 -13.94 16.04 5.72
C ASN A 389 -13.23 16.39 4.39
N GLY A 390 -13.37 15.51 3.37
CA GLY A 390 -12.87 15.74 2.02
C GLY A 390 -11.43 15.31 1.76
N SER A 391 -11.02 15.45 0.50
CA SER A 391 -9.74 14.97 -0.02
C SER A 391 -8.52 15.61 0.66
N THR A 392 -8.59 16.91 0.98
CA THR A 392 -7.50 17.64 1.64
C THR A 392 -7.27 17.20 3.08
N ALA A 393 -8.33 16.85 3.83
CA ALA A 393 -8.21 16.28 5.15
C ALA A 393 -7.56 14.89 5.09
N LEU A 394 -7.96 14.06 4.11
CA LEU A 394 -7.35 12.75 3.92
C LEU A 394 -5.85 12.84 3.65
N ILE A 395 -5.40 13.66 2.70
CA ILE A 395 -3.96 13.76 2.38
C ILE A 395 -3.13 14.26 3.56
N LYS A 396 -3.70 15.11 4.41
CA LYS A 396 -3.02 15.61 5.60
C LYS A 396 -2.86 14.52 6.68
N SER A 397 -3.94 13.79 6.99
CA SER A 397 -3.86 12.62 7.88
C SER A 397 -2.90 11.55 7.35
N ALA A 398 -3.02 11.20 6.05
CA ALA A 398 -2.23 10.15 5.41
C ALA A 398 -0.73 10.48 5.33
N ALA A 399 -0.36 11.72 5.01
CA ALA A 399 1.03 12.12 4.90
C ALA A 399 1.81 11.99 6.21
N GLN A 400 1.12 12.09 7.34
CA GLN A 400 1.71 12.06 8.68
C GLN A 400 1.67 10.69 9.35
N ALA A 401 0.91 9.73 8.80
CA ALA A 401 0.66 8.44 9.45
C ALA A 401 1.92 7.58 9.57
N ILE A 402 2.79 7.59 8.54
CA ILE A 402 3.95 6.70 8.42
C ILE A 402 5.18 7.52 8.05
N ASP A 403 6.31 7.26 8.72
CA ASP A 403 7.61 7.84 8.36
C ASP A 403 8.12 7.22 7.04
N THR A 404 8.05 7.98 5.95
CA THR A 404 8.41 7.54 4.59
C THR A 404 9.92 7.47 4.33
N VAL A 405 10.74 7.98 5.24
CA VAL A 405 12.20 7.81 5.19
C VAL A 405 12.63 6.49 5.81
N ARG A 406 11.95 6.07 6.88
CA ARG A 406 12.24 4.81 7.56
C ARG A 406 11.53 3.61 6.93
N ASN A 407 10.31 3.81 6.45
CA ASN A 407 9.48 2.75 5.87
C ASN A 407 9.40 2.89 4.35
N ASN A 408 9.34 1.79 3.63
CA ASN A 408 9.45 1.81 2.18
C ASN A 408 8.18 2.28 1.47
N CYS A 409 7.03 1.87 1.93
CA CYS A 409 5.76 2.15 1.29
C CYS A 409 4.89 3.01 2.20
N ASN A 410 4.23 3.98 1.61
CA ASN A 410 3.15 4.74 2.20
C ASN A 410 2.08 4.82 1.12
N HIS A 411 1.35 3.72 0.98
CA HIS A 411 0.46 3.49 -0.15
C HIS A 411 -0.90 4.15 0.11
N MET A 412 -1.33 5.03 -0.79
CA MET A 412 -2.64 5.68 -0.73
C MET A 412 -3.39 5.57 -2.05
N ASN A 413 -4.67 5.18 -1.97
CA ASN A 413 -5.62 5.20 -3.06
C ASN A 413 -6.63 6.33 -2.88
N MET A 414 -6.98 7.01 -3.98
CA MET A 414 -8.10 7.94 -4.02
C MET A 414 -8.98 7.67 -5.25
N LYS A 415 -10.28 7.89 -5.13
CA LYS A 415 -11.23 7.76 -6.22
C LYS A 415 -11.95 9.09 -6.45
N PHE A 416 -11.87 9.61 -7.69
CA PHE A 416 -12.53 10.84 -8.10
C PHE A 416 -13.58 10.57 -9.17
N LEU A 417 -14.66 11.31 -9.11
CA LEU A 417 -15.55 11.43 -10.27
C LEU A 417 -14.76 11.98 -11.47
N PRO A 418 -14.97 11.46 -12.67
CA PRO A 418 -14.35 12.01 -13.88
C PRO A 418 -14.57 13.52 -14.03
N SER A 419 -15.79 14.02 -13.74
CA SER A 419 -16.13 15.44 -13.79
C SER A 419 -15.33 16.33 -12.83
N ALA A 420 -14.88 15.80 -11.68
CA ALA A 420 -14.06 16.54 -10.72
C ALA A 420 -12.67 16.88 -11.26
N LEU A 421 -12.18 16.07 -12.20
CA LEU A 421 -10.84 16.21 -12.79
C LEU A 421 -10.87 16.81 -14.22
N GLU A 422 -12.03 17.25 -14.71
CA GLU A 422 -12.18 17.78 -16.06
C GLU A 422 -11.54 19.16 -16.25
N GLY A 423 -11.00 19.36 -17.46
CA GLY A 423 -10.47 20.63 -17.92
C GLY A 423 -9.22 21.11 -17.16
N PRO A 424 -8.76 22.34 -17.46
CA PRO A 424 -7.55 22.90 -16.84
C PRO A 424 -7.65 23.10 -15.32
N SER A 425 -8.85 23.34 -14.81
CA SER A 425 -9.11 23.52 -13.38
C SER A 425 -8.93 22.20 -12.65
N GLY A 426 -9.57 21.10 -13.11
CA GLY A 426 -9.44 19.76 -12.51
C GLY A 426 -7.99 19.26 -12.57
N THR A 427 -7.29 19.47 -13.70
CA THR A 427 -5.85 19.17 -13.82
C THR A 427 -5.03 19.88 -12.74
N ARG A 428 -5.21 21.19 -12.60
CA ARG A 428 -4.47 22.00 -11.62
C ARG A 428 -4.76 21.57 -10.18
N MET A 429 -6.02 21.24 -9.88
CA MET A 429 -6.43 20.76 -8.57
C MET A 429 -5.78 19.41 -8.25
N LEU A 430 -5.77 18.45 -9.17
CA LEU A 430 -5.10 17.16 -9.03
C LEU A 430 -3.60 17.33 -8.78
N LEU A 431 -2.92 18.16 -9.58
CA LEU A 431 -1.48 18.39 -9.42
C LEU A 431 -1.15 19.10 -8.11
N ASN A 432 -1.96 20.04 -7.66
CA ASN A 432 -1.80 20.69 -6.37
C ASN A 432 -2.00 19.72 -5.21
N LEU A 433 -2.96 18.80 -5.31
CA LEU A 433 -3.19 17.77 -4.30
C LEU A 433 -1.97 16.83 -4.19
N ILE A 434 -1.44 16.36 -5.31
CA ILE A 434 -0.22 15.52 -5.35
C ILE A 434 0.96 16.26 -4.72
N LYS A 435 1.19 17.51 -5.16
CA LYS A 435 2.26 18.34 -4.64
C LYS A 435 2.13 18.54 -3.13
N THR A 436 0.95 18.94 -2.66
CA THR A 436 0.69 19.17 -1.22
C THR A 436 0.92 17.90 -0.41
N TYR A 437 0.43 16.77 -0.88
CA TYR A 437 0.65 15.48 -0.22
C TYR A 437 2.14 15.15 -0.07
N PHE A 438 2.93 15.36 -1.12
CA PHE A 438 4.38 15.10 -1.07
C PHE A 438 5.15 16.13 -0.27
N ASP A 439 4.76 17.39 -0.29
CA ASP A 439 5.34 18.45 0.55
C ASP A 439 5.09 18.19 2.05
N LEU A 440 3.98 17.55 2.39
CA LEU A 440 3.65 17.11 3.76
C LEU A 440 4.36 15.81 4.19
N GLY A 441 5.13 15.18 3.31
CA GLY A 441 5.91 13.97 3.60
C GLY A 441 5.28 12.67 3.11
N GLY A 442 4.17 12.72 2.37
CA GLY A 442 3.57 11.53 1.75
C GLY A 442 4.54 10.85 0.79
N GLY A 443 4.46 9.53 0.69
CA GLY A 443 5.41 8.72 -0.09
C GLY A 443 4.89 8.28 -1.45
N HIS A 444 3.62 7.91 -1.53
CA HIS A 444 2.99 7.35 -2.72
C HIS A 444 1.49 7.67 -2.78
N ILE A 445 1.01 7.99 -3.96
CA ILE A 445 -0.42 8.20 -4.22
C ILE A 445 -0.80 7.70 -5.62
N GLN A 446 -1.98 7.11 -5.74
CA GLN A 446 -2.56 6.68 -7.01
C GLN A 446 -4.07 6.91 -7.04
N PHE A 447 -4.63 6.94 -8.25
CA PHE A 447 -5.99 7.41 -8.47
C PHE A 447 -6.83 6.42 -9.27
N ASN A 448 -8.12 6.34 -8.92
CA ASN A 448 -9.18 5.87 -9.80
C ASN A 448 -9.99 7.08 -10.28
N CYS A 449 -10.18 7.19 -11.59
CA CYS A 449 -11.01 8.20 -12.22
C CYS A 449 -12.22 7.48 -12.86
N VAL A 450 -13.18 7.10 -12.01
CA VAL A 450 -14.37 6.33 -12.40
C VAL A 450 -15.47 6.53 -11.37
N SER A 451 -16.73 6.60 -11.80
CA SER A 451 -17.88 6.73 -10.89
C SER A 451 -18.29 5.38 -10.30
N SER A 452 -18.83 5.40 -9.09
CA SER A 452 -19.44 4.22 -8.45
C SER A 452 -20.63 3.71 -9.26
N GLU A 453 -21.39 4.58 -9.92
CA GLU A 453 -22.49 4.21 -10.82
C GLU A 453 -21.97 3.36 -11.99
N THR A 454 -20.90 3.81 -12.68
CA THR A 454 -20.26 3.03 -13.76
C THR A 454 -19.77 1.67 -13.27
N LEU A 455 -19.20 1.60 -12.07
CA LEU A 455 -18.72 0.34 -11.50
C LEU A 455 -19.88 -0.61 -11.14
N CYS A 456 -21.00 -0.09 -10.61
CA CYS A 456 -22.19 -0.88 -10.32
C CYS A 456 -22.79 -1.44 -11.62
N ASP A 457 -22.95 -0.59 -12.66
CA ASP A 457 -23.45 -1.06 -13.95
C ASP A 457 -22.51 -2.08 -14.60
N ALA A 458 -21.19 -1.89 -14.49
CA ALA A 458 -20.20 -2.85 -14.96
C ALA A 458 -20.23 -4.19 -14.21
N GLN A 459 -20.63 -4.20 -12.94
CA GLN A 459 -20.82 -5.44 -12.17
C GLN A 459 -22.07 -6.18 -12.60
N GLU A 460 -23.16 -5.46 -12.94
CA GLU A 460 -24.43 -6.05 -13.41
C GLU A 460 -24.37 -6.45 -14.89
N HIS A 461 -23.67 -5.68 -15.72
CA HIS A 461 -23.60 -5.85 -17.18
C HIS A 461 -22.16 -5.99 -17.69
N PRO A 462 -21.37 -6.98 -17.21
CA PRO A 462 -19.91 -7.07 -17.46
C PRO A 462 -19.55 -7.15 -18.95
N GLN A 463 -20.46 -7.66 -19.79
CA GLN A 463 -20.24 -7.75 -21.24
C GLN A 463 -20.06 -6.39 -21.92
N ASN A 464 -20.61 -5.32 -21.34
CA ASN A 464 -20.53 -3.95 -21.87
C ASN A 464 -19.23 -3.24 -21.47
N TYR A 465 -18.52 -3.76 -20.44
CA TYR A 465 -17.38 -3.09 -19.79
C TYR A 465 -16.10 -3.93 -19.79
N LYS A 466 -15.89 -4.74 -20.84
CA LYS A 466 -14.74 -5.66 -20.94
C LYS A 466 -13.37 -4.99 -20.81
N ASN A 467 -13.27 -3.69 -21.17
CA ASN A 467 -12.05 -2.91 -21.18
C ASN A 467 -12.01 -1.86 -20.05
N LEU A 468 -12.98 -1.89 -19.11
CA LEU A 468 -12.97 -0.99 -17.97
C LEU A 468 -11.81 -1.36 -17.03
N VAL A 469 -10.82 -0.49 -16.96
CA VAL A 469 -9.65 -0.64 -16.08
C VAL A 469 -9.89 0.07 -14.77
N VAL A 470 -9.44 -0.51 -13.67
CA VAL A 470 -9.42 0.09 -12.35
C VAL A 470 -8.08 -0.13 -11.67
N ARG A 471 -7.71 0.81 -10.80
CA ARG A 471 -6.57 0.66 -9.91
C ARG A 471 -7.01 -0.05 -8.63
N VAL A 472 -6.41 -1.20 -8.37
CA VAL A 472 -6.75 -2.01 -7.19
C VAL A 472 -5.92 -1.56 -5.98
N ALA A 473 -4.68 -1.99 -5.89
CA ALA A 473 -3.77 -1.62 -4.81
C ALA A 473 -2.31 -1.85 -5.27
N GLY A 474 -1.75 -0.86 -5.97
CA GLY A 474 -0.40 -0.95 -6.57
C GLY A 474 -0.37 -1.62 -7.95
N PHE A 475 -1.49 -2.09 -8.46
CA PHE A 475 -1.64 -2.63 -9.81
C PHE A 475 -3.01 -2.27 -10.40
N SER A 476 -3.12 -2.27 -11.72
CA SER A 476 -4.39 -2.09 -12.45
C SER A 476 -4.91 -3.42 -12.96
N SER A 477 -6.22 -3.57 -13.06
CA SER A 477 -6.88 -4.75 -13.60
C SER A 477 -8.16 -4.37 -14.35
N TYR A 478 -8.64 -5.27 -15.21
CA TYR A 478 -9.96 -5.14 -15.80
C TYR A 478 -11.01 -5.41 -14.72
N PHE A 479 -11.87 -4.43 -14.44
CA PHE A 479 -12.82 -4.47 -13.34
C PHE A 479 -13.72 -5.72 -13.40
N THR A 480 -14.23 -6.04 -14.59
CA THR A 480 -15.14 -7.18 -14.80
C THR A 480 -14.50 -8.55 -14.62
N ARG A 481 -13.16 -8.62 -14.55
CA ARG A 481 -12.41 -9.86 -14.29
C ARG A 481 -12.01 -10.03 -12.82
N LEU A 482 -12.19 -9.01 -12.01
CA LEU A 482 -11.91 -9.07 -10.58
C LEU A 482 -12.92 -9.96 -9.87
N TYR A 483 -12.47 -10.61 -8.80
CA TYR A 483 -13.37 -11.30 -7.88
C TYR A 483 -14.37 -10.31 -7.27
N LYS A 484 -15.62 -10.76 -7.07
CA LYS A 484 -16.72 -9.89 -6.62
C LYS A 484 -16.40 -9.08 -5.36
N GLY A 485 -15.74 -9.68 -4.36
CA GLY A 485 -15.35 -9.00 -3.13
C GLY A 485 -14.40 -7.82 -3.37
N VAL A 486 -13.50 -7.92 -4.37
CA VAL A 486 -12.60 -6.82 -4.77
C VAL A 486 -13.38 -5.75 -5.52
N GLN A 487 -14.33 -6.13 -6.40
CA GLN A 487 -15.22 -5.18 -7.07
C GLN A 487 -16.04 -4.39 -6.05
N ASP A 488 -16.67 -5.09 -5.09
CA ASP A 488 -17.49 -4.48 -4.04
C ASP A 488 -16.68 -3.51 -3.17
N GLU A 489 -15.42 -3.83 -2.90
CA GLU A 489 -14.51 -2.95 -2.16
C GLU A 489 -14.21 -1.68 -2.94
N ILE A 490 -13.85 -1.78 -4.24
CA ILE A 490 -13.53 -0.61 -5.08
C ILE A 490 -14.77 0.29 -5.25
N ILE A 491 -15.95 -0.29 -5.40
CA ILE A 491 -17.22 0.46 -5.45
C ILE A 491 -17.41 1.29 -4.18
N LYS A 492 -17.13 0.69 -3.00
CA LYS A 492 -17.35 1.34 -1.69
C LYS A 492 -16.32 2.40 -1.32
N ARG A 493 -15.18 2.50 -2.02
CA ARG A 493 -14.20 3.59 -1.78
C ARG A 493 -14.88 4.93 -1.90
N THR A 494 -14.54 5.85 -1.02
CA THR A 494 -15.08 7.23 -1.08
C THR A 494 -14.82 7.83 -2.46
N GLU A 495 -15.87 8.40 -3.04
CA GLU A 495 -15.84 9.04 -4.33
C GLU A 495 -15.86 10.57 -4.16
N TYR A 496 -14.73 11.20 -4.44
CA TYR A 496 -14.59 12.63 -4.31
C TYR A 496 -15.20 13.34 -5.53
N GLN A 497 -16.11 14.27 -5.25
CA GLN A 497 -16.76 15.12 -6.26
C GLN A 497 -15.99 16.42 -6.47
N ASN A 498 -15.12 16.76 -5.53
CA ASN A 498 -14.25 17.94 -5.54
C ASN A 498 -12.89 17.57 -4.96
N VAL A 499 -11.85 18.28 -5.37
CA VAL A 499 -10.49 18.16 -4.83
C VAL A 499 -10.28 19.16 -3.71
#